data_12fc4c06fb3997bad73d7fd20e933170
#
_entry.id   12fc4c06fb3997bad73d7fd20e933170
#
_cell.length_a   1.000
_cell.length_b   1.000
_cell.length_c   1.000
_cell.angle_alpha   90.00
_cell.angle_beta   90.00
_cell.angle_gamma   90.00
#
_symmetry.space_group_name_H-M   'P 1'
#
loop_
_entity.id
_entity.type
_entity.pdbx_description
1 polymer ?
#
loop_
_entity_poly.entity_id
_entity_poly.type
_entity_poly.pdbx_seq_one_letter_code
_entity_poly.pdbx_strand_id
1 'polypeptide(L)' 'MSEEELEEQIIQQLDVLVDELGGTMSHLERCNSMGRRSKVLEIEYNIEEPTL' A
#
# COMPACT_ATOMS: atom_id res chain seq x y z
N MET A 1 -19.15 -12.95 1.44
CA MET A 1 -17.75 -12.52 1.43
C MET A 1 -17.48 -11.70 2.68
N SER A 2 -16.46 -12.05 3.44
CA SER A 2 -16.12 -11.30 4.64
C SER A 2 -15.33 -10.04 4.27
N GLU A 3 -15.32 -9.05 5.16
CA GLU A 3 -14.57 -7.84 4.94
C GLU A 3 -13.07 -8.12 4.79
N GLU A 4 -12.56 -9.11 5.52
CA GLU A 4 -11.16 -9.49 5.45
C GLU A 4 -10.78 -10.03 4.08
N GLU A 5 -11.63 -10.84 3.46
CA GLU A 5 -11.37 -11.36 2.13
C GLU A 5 -11.37 -10.25 1.09
N LEU A 6 -12.30 -9.32 1.21
CA LEU A 6 -12.35 -8.18 0.32
C LEU A 6 -11.11 -7.30 0.46
N GLU A 7 -10.68 -7.07 1.69
CA GLU A 7 -9.48 -6.30 1.97
C GLU A 7 -8.25 -6.95 1.34
N GLU A 8 -8.09 -8.25 1.50
CA GLU A 8 -6.97 -8.98 0.92
C GLU A 8 -6.94 -8.88 -0.60
N GLN A 9 -8.11 -8.98 -1.24
CA GLN A 9 -8.20 -8.86 -2.69
C GLN A 9 -7.77 -7.47 -3.16
N ILE A 10 -8.20 -6.44 -2.46
CA ILE A 10 -7.83 -5.07 -2.80
C ILE A 10 -6.32 -4.88 -2.64
N ILE A 11 -5.76 -5.37 -1.55
CA ILE A 11 -4.33 -5.24 -1.31
C ILE A 11 -3.52 -5.99 -2.36
N GLN A 12 -3.96 -7.18 -2.77
CA GLN A 12 -3.31 -7.92 -3.83
C GLN A 12 -3.32 -7.17 -5.16
N GLN A 13 -4.43 -6.53 -5.48
CA GLN A 13 -4.52 -5.73 -6.70
C GLN A 13 -3.58 -4.53 -6.65
N LEU A 14 -3.50 -3.88 -5.49
CA LEU A 14 -2.57 -2.77 -5.31
C LEU A 14 -1.12 -3.23 -5.47
N ASP A 15 -0.79 -4.40 -4.94
CA ASP A 15 0.55 -4.94 -5.04
C ASP A 15 0.95 -5.18 -6.50
N VAL A 16 0.04 -5.71 -7.30
CA VAL A 16 0.26 -5.92 -8.72
C VAL A 16 0.49 -4.59 -9.43
N LEU A 17 -0.31 -3.59 -9.12
CA LEU A 17 -0.17 -2.27 -9.74
C LEU A 17 1.15 -1.60 -9.35
N VAL A 18 1.56 -1.75 -8.11
CA VAL A 18 2.85 -1.24 -7.65
C VAL A 18 4.00 -1.92 -8.38
N ASP A 19 3.89 -3.22 -8.59
CA ASP A 19 4.89 -3.97 -9.34
C ASP A 19 4.99 -3.47 -10.78
N GLU A 20 3.87 -3.14 -11.39
CA GLU A 20 3.86 -2.57 -12.75
C GLU A 20 4.54 -1.20 -12.79
N LEU A 21 4.43 -0.43 -11.70
CA LEU A 21 5.14 0.84 -11.59
C LEU A 21 6.64 0.66 -11.37
N GLY A 22 7.07 -0.55 -11.07
CA GLY A 22 8.46 -0.80 -10.72
C GLY A 22 8.82 -0.34 -9.33
N GLY A 23 7.83 -0.23 -8.45
CA GLY A 23 8.02 0.25 -7.10
C GLY A 23 7.93 -0.83 -6.04
N THR A 24 7.89 -0.40 -4.81
CA THR A 24 7.72 -1.27 -3.65
C THR A 24 6.59 -0.76 -2.78
N MET A 25 5.93 -1.67 -2.10
CA MET A 25 4.86 -1.35 -1.18
C MET A 25 5.22 -1.87 0.20
N SER A 26 5.12 -1.00 1.19
CA SER A 26 5.38 -1.34 2.58
C SER A 26 4.10 -1.33 3.38
N HIS A 27 3.99 -2.28 4.31
CA HIS A 27 2.85 -2.38 5.20
C HIS A 27 3.26 -1.96 6.59
N LEU A 28 2.58 -0.97 7.14
CA LEU A 28 2.86 -0.43 8.46
C LEU A 28 1.59 -0.46 9.30
N GLU A 29 1.75 -0.63 10.60
CA GLU A 29 0.66 -0.50 11.54
C GLU A 29 0.88 0.71 12.42
N ARG A 30 -0.17 1.46 12.64
CA ARG A 30 -0.18 2.59 13.56
C ARG A 30 -1.27 2.39 14.59
N CYS A 31 -1.00 2.83 15.80
CA CYS A 31 -1.98 2.86 16.86
C CYS A 31 -2.07 4.30 17.35
N ASN A 32 -3.28 4.84 17.39
CA ASN A 32 -3.47 6.20 17.90
C ASN A 32 -3.63 6.19 19.41
N SER A 33 -3.72 7.39 20.01
CA SER A 33 -3.84 7.53 21.45
C SER A 33 -5.16 6.98 22.01
N MET A 34 -6.15 6.75 21.15
CA MET A 34 -7.44 6.18 21.54
C MET A 34 -7.48 4.67 21.40
N GLY A 35 -6.35 4.04 21.08
CA GLY A 35 -6.25 2.60 20.93
C GLY A 35 -6.73 2.03 19.62
N ARG A 36 -7.04 2.87 18.64
CA ARG A 36 -7.45 2.40 17.33
C ARG A 36 -6.23 2.03 16.51
N ARG A 37 -6.29 0.87 15.91
CA ARG A 37 -5.26 0.42 15.00
C ARG A 37 -5.62 0.76 13.56
N SER A 38 -4.64 1.22 12.82
CA SER A 38 -4.82 1.46 11.40
C SER A 38 -3.63 0.88 10.64
N LYS A 39 -3.91 0.41 9.43
CA LYS A 39 -2.87 -0.06 8.53
C LYS A 39 -2.53 1.05 7.56
N VAL A 40 -1.25 1.29 7.38
CA VAL A 40 -0.75 2.30 6.45
C VAL A 40 -0.01 1.58 5.33
N LEU A 41 -0.37 1.88 4.10
CA LEU A 41 0.32 1.33 2.95
C LEU A 41 1.16 2.46 2.33
N GLU A 42 2.46 2.24 2.26
CA GLU A 42 3.37 3.19 1.62
C GLU A 42 3.84 2.61 0.30
N ILE A 43 3.71 3.41 -0.74
CA ILE A 43 4.14 3.02 -2.07
C ILE A 43 5.26 3.95 -2.48
N GLU A 44 6.39 3.34 -2.85
CA GLU A 44 7.56 4.09 -3.30
C GLU A 44 7.93 3.62 -4.69
N TYR A 45 8.10 4.56 -5.59
CA TYR A 45 8.55 4.26 -6.94
C TYR A 45 9.40 5.43 -7.46
N ASN A 46 10.29 5.10 -8.38
CA ASN A 46 11.19 6.10 -8.94
C ASN A 46 10.52 6.80 -10.11
N ILE A 47 10.61 8.12 -10.10
CA ILE A 47 10.14 8.95 -11.19
C ILE A 47 11.35 9.38 -12.00
N GLU A 48 11.29 9.17 -13.30
CA GLU A 48 12.32 9.73 -14.15
C GLU A 48 12.02 11.20 -14.37
N GLU A 49 12.90 12.04 -13.81
CA GLU A 49 12.79 13.45 -14.05
C GLU A 49 13.31 13.77 -15.44
N PRO A 50 12.55 14.55 -16.21
CA PRO A 50 13.08 14.98 -17.49
C PRO A 50 14.31 15.87 -17.27
N THR A 51 15.43 15.39 -17.75
CA THR A 51 16.63 16.20 -17.72
C THR A 51 16.50 17.32 -18.76
N LEU A 52 16.55 18.50 -18.27
CA LEU A 52 16.57 19.68 -19.13
C LEU A 52 17.95 19.89 -19.74
#